data_78c24775dcaf73548180ee7f083d542d
#
_entry.id   78c24775dcaf73548180ee7f083d542d
#
_cell.length_a   1.000
_cell.length_b   1.000
_cell.length_c   1.000
_cell.angle_alpha   90.00
_cell.angle_beta   90.00
_cell.angle_gamma   90.00
#
_symmetry.space_group_name_H-M   'P 1'
#
loop_
_entity.id
_entity.type
_entity.pdbx_description
1 polymer ?
#
loop_
_entity_poly.entity_id
_entity_poly.type
_entity_poly.pdbx_seq_one_letter_code
_entity_poly.pdbx_strand_id
1 'polypeptide(L)'
;MNTMLCIPRIPNSLSKEYIFSLFRKLNWGYIEQIRESQLTKEQGYKRIVIKIRFNKNNVEIMNKINEGETLKLVYDDPWYMRISKYIPL
;
A
#
# COMPACT_ATOMS: atom_id res chain seq x y z
N MET A 1 -11.74 0.38 -11.70
CA MET A 1 -11.58 -0.99 -11.23
C MET A 1 -10.97 -1.01 -9.84
N ASN A 2 -11.57 -1.74 -8.92
CA ASN A 2 -11.09 -1.81 -7.54
C ASN A 2 -9.99 -2.85 -7.41
N THR A 3 -8.93 -2.49 -6.69
CA THR A 3 -7.82 -3.39 -6.42
C THR A 3 -7.48 -3.29 -4.93
N MET A 4 -7.09 -4.42 -4.36
CA MET A 4 -6.60 -4.45 -2.98
C MET A 4 -5.08 -4.51 -3.01
N LEU A 5 -4.45 -3.55 -2.33
CA LEU A 5 -3.00 -3.49 -2.19
C LEU A 5 -2.60 -3.93 -0.80
N CYS A 6 -1.42 -4.51 -0.68
CA CYS A 6 -0.86 -4.93 0.60
C CYS A 6 0.50 -4.29 0.81
N ILE A 7 0.69 -3.69 1.98
CA ILE A 7 2.01 -3.32 2.47
C ILE A 7 2.30 -4.29 3.60
N PRO A 8 3.12 -5.34 3.35
CA PRO A 8 3.23 -6.46 4.29
C PRO A 8 3.83 -6.10 5.63
N ARG A 9 4.67 -5.07 5.68
CA ARG A 9 5.38 -4.71 6.90
C ARG A 9 5.80 -3.26 6.86
N ILE A 10 5.30 -2.47 7.82
CA ILE A 10 5.77 -1.10 8.05
C ILE A 10 5.80 -0.84 9.56
N PRO A 11 6.61 0.13 10.01
CA PRO A 11 6.65 0.48 11.43
C PRO A 11 5.28 0.96 11.93
N ASN A 12 4.96 0.61 13.18
CA ASN A 12 3.71 1.08 13.82
C ASN A 12 3.64 2.60 13.90
N SER A 13 4.79 3.28 13.89
CA SER A 13 4.85 4.74 13.97
C SER A 13 4.26 5.45 12.75
N LEU A 14 4.15 4.74 11.62
CA LEU A 14 3.54 5.32 10.42
C LEU A 14 2.02 5.17 10.54
N SER A 15 1.34 6.28 10.78
CA SER A 15 -0.11 6.27 10.98
C SER A 15 -0.87 5.99 9.69
N LYS A 16 -2.12 5.57 9.86
CA LYS A 16 -3.03 5.37 8.74
C LYS A 16 -3.22 6.66 7.96
N GLU A 17 -3.30 7.78 8.65
CA GLU A 17 -3.44 9.11 8.06
C GLU A 17 -2.22 9.49 7.24
N TYR A 18 -1.03 9.13 7.71
CA TYR A 18 0.21 9.36 6.97
C TYR A 18 0.21 8.55 5.66
N ILE A 19 -0.16 7.29 5.73
CA ILE A 19 -0.25 6.42 4.54
C ILE A 19 -1.26 6.98 3.55
N PHE A 20 -2.42 7.42 4.04
CA PHE A 20 -3.43 8.04 3.19
C PHE A 20 -2.87 9.26 2.46
N SER A 21 -2.12 10.11 3.17
CA SER A 21 -1.51 11.30 2.58
C SER A 21 -0.50 10.95 1.50
N LEU A 22 0.31 9.91 1.74
CA LEU A 22 1.28 9.44 0.74
C LEU A 22 0.58 9.03 -0.55
N PHE A 23 -0.47 8.22 -0.43
CA PHE A 23 -1.17 7.73 -1.60
C PHE A 23 -1.94 8.83 -2.32
N ARG A 24 -2.39 9.84 -1.60
CA ARG A 24 -2.97 11.03 -2.24
C ARG A 24 -1.96 11.76 -3.09
N LYS A 25 -0.73 11.90 -2.61
CA LYS A 25 0.36 12.55 -3.36
C LYS A 25 0.74 11.75 -4.59
N LEU A 26 0.72 10.43 -4.50
CA LEU A 26 1.01 9.57 -5.65
C LEU A 26 -0.05 9.69 -6.74
N ASN A 27 -1.26 10.02 -6.34
CA ASN A 27 -2.39 10.19 -7.27
C ASN A 27 -2.63 8.95 -8.15
N TRP A 28 -2.51 7.77 -7.53
CA TRP A 28 -2.78 6.51 -8.24
C TRP A 28 -4.27 6.27 -8.45
N GLY A 29 -5.10 6.83 -7.57
CA GLY A 29 -6.53 6.64 -7.63
C GLY A 29 -7.19 7.05 -6.33
N TYR A 30 -8.46 6.67 -6.20
CA TYR A 30 -9.28 6.96 -5.03
C TYR A 30 -9.14 5.84 -4.00
N ILE A 31 -8.78 6.20 -2.77
CA ILE A 31 -8.66 5.24 -1.67
C ILE A 31 -10.02 5.09 -1.01
N GLU A 32 -10.57 3.89 -1.06
CA GLU A 32 -11.86 3.60 -0.47
C GLU A 32 -11.75 3.16 0.98
N GLN A 33 -10.65 2.45 1.32
CA GLN A 33 -10.49 1.92 2.67
C GLN A 33 -9.02 1.61 2.94
N ILE A 34 -8.60 1.84 4.18
CA ILE A 34 -7.29 1.42 4.68
C ILE A 34 -7.54 0.64 5.97
N ARG A 35 -7.00 -0.57 6.05
CA ARG A 35 -7.07 -1.40 7.25
C ARG A 35 -5.69 -1.72 7.76
N GLU A 36 -5.54 -1.74 9.08
CA GLU A 36 -4.30 -2.08 9.77
C GLU A 36 -4.43 -3.41 10.50
N SER A 37 -3.36 -4.19 10.49
CA SER A 37 -3.28 -5.42 11.26
C SER A 37 -1.91 -5.52 11.91
N GLN A 38 -1.89 -5.71 13.23
CA GLN A 38 -0.64 -5.90 13.95
C GLN A 38 -0.01 -7.24 13.58
N LEU A 39 1.30 -7.23 13.41
CA LEU A 39 2.04 -8.47 13.16
C LEU A 39 2.33 -9.14 14.49
N THR A 40 1.87 -10.39 14.64
CA THR A 40 2.02 -11.10 15.91
C THR A 40 3.45 -11.53 16.19
N LYS A 41 4.24 -11.80 15.14
CA LYS A 41 5.61 -12.28 15.28
C LYS A 41 6.65 -11.17 15.23
N GLU A 42 6.27 -9.97 14.80
CA GLU A 42 7.18 -8.84 14.67
C GLU A 42 6.59 -7.65 15.41
N GLN A 43 6.96 -7.51 16.68
CA GLN A 43 6.50 -6.39 17.49
C GLN A 43 7.02 -5.07 16.90
N GLY A 44 6.21 -4.03 16.98
CA GLY A 44 6.57 -2.72 16.45
C GLY A 44 6.25 -2.54 14.97
N TYR A 45 5.72 -3.56 14.31
CA TYR A 45 5.37 -3.53 12.89
C TYR A 45 3.94 -3.93 12.66
N LYS A 46 3.39 -3.49 11.53
CA LYS A 46 2.02 -3.77 11.15
C LYS A 46 1.91 -4.00 9.65
N ARG A 47 0.79 -4.59 9.24
CA ARG A 47 0.41 -4.78 7.84
C ARG A 47 -0.69 -3.79 7.49
N ILE A 48 -0.63 -3.24 6.29
CA ILE A 48 -1.66 -2.36 5.76
C ILE A 48 -2.29 -3.01 4.53
N VAL A 49 -3.61 -2.98 4.47
CA VAL A 49 -4.36 -3.39 3.28
C VAL A 49 -5.17 -2.18 2.81
N ILE A 50 -4.99 -1.82 1.55
CA ILE A 50 -5.60 -0.64 0.96
C ILE A 50 -6.52 -1.06 -0.17
N LYS A 51 -7.78 -0.64 -0.09
CA LYS A 51 -8.71 -0.79 -1.20
C LYS A 51 -8.67 0.49 -2.01
N ILE A 52 -8.24 0.38 -3.27
CA ILE A 52 -8.02 1.53 -4.14
C ILE A 52 -8.74 1.33 -5.47
N ARG A 53 -9.31 2.42 -6.00
CA ARG A 53 -9.85 2.46 -7.35
C ARG A 53 -8.86 3.26 -8.19
N PHE A 54 -8.08 2.57 -9.01
CA PHE A 54 -7.08 3.24 -9.85
C PHE A 54 -7.75 4.18 -10.84
N ASN A 55 -7.12 5.34 -11.05
CA ASN A 55 -7.56 6.23 -12.10
C ASN A 55 -6.95 5.80 -13.45
N LYS A 56 -7.50 6.34 -14.53
CA LYS A 56 -7.13 5.92 -15.88
C LYS A 56 -5.70 6.25 -16.26
N ASN A 57 -5.08 7.18 -15.56
CA ASN A 57 -3.74 7.64 -15.88
C ASN A 57 -2.64 6.70 -15.36
N ASN A 58 -3.02 5.72 -14.55
CA ASN A 58 -2.05 4.84 -13.89
C ASN A 58 -2.19 3.39 -14.30
N VAL A 59 -2.52 3.15 -15.57
CA VAL A 59 -2.70 1.81 -16.11
C VAL A 59 -1.42 0.99 -15.97
N GLU A 60 -0.27 1.60 -16.17
CA GLU A 60 1.01 0.91 -16.07
C GLU A 60 1.26 0.37 -14.67
N ILE A 61 1.02 1.20 -13.64
CA ILE A 61 1.17 0.78 -12.25
C ILE A 61 0.16 -0.31 -11.92
N MET A 62 -1.08 -0.14 -12.34
CA MET A 62 -2.13 -1.12 -12.12
C MET A 62 -1.75 -2.47 -12.73
N ASN A 63 -1.22 -2.46 -13.94
CA ASN A 63 -0.82 -3.68 -14.63
C ASN A 63 0.31 -4.39 -13.90
N LYS A 64 1.32 -3.66 -13.43
CA LYS A 64 2.42 -4.23 -12.67
C LYS A 64 1.92 -4.91 -11.39
N ILE A 65 1.04 -4.24 -10.66
CA ILE A 65 0.45 -4.80 -9.45
C ILE A 65 -0.34 -6.07 -9.77
N ASN A 66 -1.17 -6.03 -10.81
CA ASN A 66 -2.00 -7.17 -11.19
C ASN A 66 -1.18 -8.35 -11.71
N GLU A 67 0.00 -8.10 -12.25
CA GLU A 67 0.93 -9.14 -12.68
C GLU A 67 1.71 -9.75 -11.52
N GLY A 68 1.50 -9.27 -10.32
CA GLY A 68 2.16 -9.81 -9.14
C GLY A 68 3.48 -9.15 -8.79
N GLU A 69 3.83 -8.04 -9.44
CA GLU A 69 5.06 -7.33 -9.11
C GLU A 69 4.92 -6.60 -7.78
N THR A 70 6.05 -6.50 -7.08
CA THR A 70 6.15 -5.71 -5.85
C THR A 70 6.78 -4.38 -6.18
N LEU A 71 6.09 -3.29 -5.82
CA LEU A 71 6.60 -1.95 -6.04
C LEU A 71 7.30 -1.45 -4.77
N LYS A 72 8.32 -0.65 -4.97
CA LYS A 72 9.09 -0.06 -3.87
C LYS A 72 8.76 1.44 -3.83
N LEU A 73 8.24 1.90 -2.69
CA LEU A 73 7.92 3.30 -2.47
C LEU A 73 8.81 3.87 -1.39
N VAL A 74 9.71 4.78 -1.76
CA VAL A 74 10.55 5.48 -0.80
C VAL A 74 9.72 6.61 -0.19
N TYR A 75 9.53 6.58 1.13
CA TYR A 75 8.76 7.61 1.82
C TYR A 75 9.63 8.56 2.65
N ASP A 76 10.82 8.13 3.03
CA ASP A 76 11.78 8.94 3.81
C ASP A 76 13.16 8.34 3.61
N ASP A 77 13.87 8.81 2.58
CA ASP A 77 15.14 8.23 2.15
C ASP A 77 16.10 7.99 3.32
N PRO A 78 16.66 6.76 3.50
CA PRO A 78 16.58 5.60 2.60
C PRO A 78 15.41 4.66 2.87
N TRP A 79 14.48 5.02 3.74
CA TRP A 79 13.38 4.14 4.16
C TRP A 79 12.34 3.99 3.06
N TYR A 80 11.90 2.78 2.84
CA TYR A 80 10.90 2.49 1.81
C TYR A 80 9.93 1.42 2.29
N MET A 81 8.79 1.37 1.63
CA MET A 81 7.82 0.30 1.83
C MET A 81 7.62 -0.47 0.54
N ARG A 82 7.24 -1.73 0.65
CA ARG A 82 6.91 -2.58 -0.48
C ARG A 82 5.41 -2.67 -0.62
N ILE A 83 4.93 -2.53 -1.84
CA ILE A 83 3.50 -2.57 -2.13
C ILE A 83 3.26 -3.67 -3.16
N SER A 84 2.34 -4.57 -2.84
CA SER A 84 1.99 -5.66 -3.74
C SER A 84 0.49 -5.84 -3.76
N LYS A 85 0.00 -6.69 -4.66
CA LYS A 85 -1.41 -7.03 -4.69
C LYS A 85 -1.75 -7.86 -3.45
N TYR A 86 -2.86 -7.51 -2.79
CA TYR A 86 -3.33 -8.29 -1.65
C TYR A 86 -4.01 -9.56 -2.18
N ILE A 87 -3.56 -10.70 -1.69
CA ILE A 87 -4.14 -12.00 -2.02
C ILE A 87 -4.64 -12.60 -0.72
N PRO A 88 -5.96 -12.65 -0.50
CA PRO A 88 -6.51 -13.29 0.70
C PRO A 88 -6.28 -14.80 0.64
N LEU A 89 -5.92 -15.37 1.79
CA LEU A 89 -5.73 -16.82 1.90
C LEU A 89 -7.03 -17.52 2.19
#